data_f763d7ed5695bf1bac4307d85c358fb1
#
_entry.id   f763d7ed5695bf1bac4307d85c358fb1
#
_cell.length_a   1.000
_cell.length_b   1.000
_cell.length_c   1.000
_cell.angle_alpha   90.00
_cell.angle_beta   90.00
_cell.angle_gamma   90.00
#
_symmetry.space_group_name_H-M   'P 1'
#
loop_
_entity.id
_entity.type
_entity.pdbx_description
1 polymer ?
#
loop_
_entity_poly.entity_id
_entity_poly.type
_entity_poly.pdbx_seq_one_letter_code
_entity_poly.pdbx_strand_id
1 'polypeptide(L)'
;MSKQTFTFDLQRFAAGKTTSNEVIKPQVMADMVSAGLPKAIKFTQIAGIDETLVGNPGDEVTVPVWGYIGDAVDLTEGVAMTVEKMSASTDKYKIKEAGKGVELTDSAVLSGFGDPVGTAAQQLTMSIASKVDNDILAALGGATLTYTDTAAISYNGIVDACSKFQEEVDGVVKYLFIS
;
A
#
# COMPACT_ATOMS: atom_id res chain seq x y z
N MET A 1 2.17 -57.63 -56.38
CA MET A 1 2.70 -56.32 -55.93
C MET A 1 1.73 -55.80 -54.84
N SER A 2 2.19 -55.90 -53.59
CA SER A 2 1.39 -55.43 -52.43
C SER A 2 1.56 -53.90 -52.34
N LYS A 3 0.45 -53.16 -52.40
CA LYS A 3 0.45 -51.72 -52.14
C LYS A 3 0.58 -51.50 -50.63
N GLN A 4 1.74 -51.03 -50.19
CA GLN A 4 1.89 -50.51 -48.85
C GLN A 4 1.29 -49.11 -48.77
N THR A 5 0.22 -48.98 -47.99
CA THR A 5 -0.42 -47.70 -47.70
C THR A 5 0.27 -47.10 -46.45
N PHE A 6 0.99 -46.03 -46.65
CA PHE A 6 1.56 -45.27 -45.52
C PHE A 6 0.46 -44.38 -44.97
N THR A 7 -0.07 -44.68 -43.80
CA THR A 7 -0.96 -43.79 -43.05
C THR A 7 -0.11 -42.88 -42.19
N PHE A 8 -0.07 -41.61 -42.56
CA PHE A 8 0.50 -40.59 -41.70
C PHE A 8 -0.57 -40.19 -40.65
N ASP A 9 -0.31 -40.53 -39.39
CA ASP A 9 -1.15 -40.09 -38.26
C ASP A 9 -0.73 -38.68 -37.83
N LEU A 10 -1.36 -37.70 -38.44
CA LEU A 10 -1.15 -36.27 -38.12
C LEU A 10 -1.63 -35.89 -36.72
N GLN A 11 -2.38 -36.76 -36.05
CA GLN A 11 -2.85 -36.48 -34.68
C GLN A 11 -1.77 -36.68 -33.60
N ARG A 12 -0.67 -37.39 -33.91
CA ARG A 12 0.46 -37.55 -32.97
C ARG A 12 1.18 -36.25 -32.64
N PHE A 13 1.02 -35.23 -33.46
CA PHE A 13 1.58 -33.89 -33.19
C PHE A 13 0.61 -32.97 -32.43
N ALA A 14 -0.63 -33.45 -32.19
CA ALA A 14 -1.62 -32.67 -31.42
C ALA A 14 -1.70 -33.06 -29.94
N ALA A 15 -1.09 -34.17 -29.54
CA ALA A 15 -0.99 -34.59 -28.15
C ALA A 15 0.24 -33.97 -27.53
N GLY A 16 0.08 -32.89 -26.80
CA GLY A 16 1.16 -32.20 -26.10
C GLY A 16 1.31 -30.74 -26.49
N LYS A 17 0.21 -30.06 -26.83
CA LYS A 17 0.24 -28.60 -26.88
C LYS A 17 0.41 -28.12 -25.46
N THR A 18 1.58 -27.56 -25.16
CA THR A 18 1.74 -26.72 -23.98
C THR A 18 0.72 -25.59 -24.10
N THR A 19 -0.32 -25.66 -23.30
CA THR A 19 -1.32 -24.60 -23.26
C THR A 19 -0.65 -23.42 -22.54
N SER A 20 -0.91 -22.20 -22.97
CA SER A 20 -0.34 -20.98 -22.40
C SER A 20 -0.62 -20.81 -20.90
N ASN A 21 -1.64 -21.46 -20.36
CA ASN A 21 -1.87 -21.60 -18.92
C ASN A 21 -0.75 -22.34 -18.18
N GLU A 22 0.10 -23.10 -18.90
CA GLU A 22 1.27 -23.79 -18.31
C GLU A 22 2.53 -22.94 -18.36
N VAL A 23 2.61 -21.92 -19.22
CA VAL A 23 3.78 -21.07 -19.42
C VAL A 23 3.77 -19.88 -18.45
N ILE A 24 2.60 -19.32 -18.16
CA ILE A 24 2.45 -18.19 -17.22
C ILE A 24 1.74 -18.69 -15.96
N LYS A 25 2.51 -19.00 -14.93
CA LYS A 25 1.96 -19.38 -13.63
C LYS A 25 1.55 -18.13 -12.87
N PRO A 26 0.26 -18.02 -12.44
CA PRO A 26 -0.21 -16.87 -11.67
C PRO A 26 0.62 -16.60 -10.40
N GLN A 27 1.17 -17.67 -9.79
CA GLN A 27 2.04 -17.56 -8.63
C GLN A 27 3.33 -16.79 -8.93
N VAL A 28 3.95 -17.03 -10.08
CA VAL A 28 5.20 -16.33 -10.48
C VAL A 28 4.92 -14.85 -10.68
N MET A 29 3.79 -14.49 -11.29
CA MET A 29 3.37 -13.09 -11.42
C MET A 29 3.09 -12.44 -10.05
N ALA A 30 2.43 -13.17 -9.15
CA ALA A 30 2.17 -12.69 -7.79
C ALA A 30 3.48 -12.44 -7.04
N ASP A 31 4.47 -13.32 -7.16
CA ASP A 31 5.79 -13.15 -6.55
C ASP A 31 6.54 -11.93 -7.12
N MET A 32 6.49 -11.72 -8.44
CA MET A 32 7.08 -10.55 -9.09
C MET A 32 6.45 -9.24 -8.63
N VAL A 33 5.12 -9.20 -8.52
CA VAL A 33 4.38 -8.04 -8.02
C VAL A 33 4.73 -7.78 -6.56
N SER A 34 4.72 -8.81 -5.71
CA SER A 34 5.04 -8.70 -4.28
C SER A 34 6.46 -8.18 -4.03
N ALA A 35 7.43 -8.62 -4.82
CA ALA A 35 8.82 -8.14 -4.73
C ALA A 35 8.98 -6.67 -5.16
N GLY A 36 8.11 -6.18 -6.03
CA GLY A 36 8.11 -4.80 -6.52
C GLY A 36 7.40 -3.81 -5.61
N LEU A 37 6.37 -4.25 -4.86
CA LEU A 37 5.49 -3.39 -4.06
C LEU A 37 6.23 -2.49 -3.05
N PRO A 38 7.16 -2.98 -2.23
CA PRO A 38 7.83 -2.14 -1.22
C PRO A 38 8.62 -0.98 -1.81
N LYS A 39 9.08 -1.13 -3.07
CA LYS A 39 9.81 -0.08 -3.78
C LYS A 39 8.91 0.91 -4.50
N ALA A 40 7.69 0.50 -4.83
CA ALA A 40 6.74 1.29 -5.58
C ALA A 40 5.90 2.21 -4.69
N ILE A 41 5.62 1.81 -3.45
CA ILE A 41 4.84 2.59 -2.49
C ILE A 41 5.71 3.72 -1.92
N LYS A 42 5.24 4.97 -2.01
CA LYS A 42 5.99 6.16 -1.61
C LYS A 42 5.72 6.59 -0.17
N PHE A 43 4.53 6.35 0.33
CA PHE A 43 4.07 6.82 1.65
C PHE A 43 4.28 5.84 2.80
N THR A 44 4.99 4.73 2.58
CA THR A 44 5.31 3.75 3.65
C THR A 44 6.09 4.35 4.81
N GLN A 45 6.81 5.45 4.59
CA GLN A 45 7.61 6.10 5.63
C GLN A 45 6.76 6.77 6.73
N ILE A 46 5.52 7.12 6.40
CA ILE A 46 4.59 7.80 7.32
C ILE A 46 3.45 6.88 7.78
N ALA A 47 3.24 5.76 7.10
CA ALA A 47 2.22 4.78 7.44
C ALA A 47 2.81 3.70 8.35
N GLY A 48 2.23 3.49 9.51
CA GLY A 48 2.54 2.33 10.35
C GLY A 48 2.04 1.05 9.68
N ILE A 49 2.87 0.02 9.69
CA ILE A 49 2.49 -1.31 9.21
C ILE A 49 2.06 -2.13 10.43
N ASP A 50 0.82 -2.60 10.43
CA ASP A 50 0.29 -3.50 11.45
C ASP A 50 0.07 -4.88 10.84
N GLU A 51 0.81 -5.85 11.35
CA GLU A 51 0.77 -7.25 10.92
C GLU A 51 -0.02 -8.15 11.88
N THR A 52 -0.74 -7.58 12.84
CA THR A 52 -1.43 -8.33 13.92
C THR A 52 -2.42 -9.36 13.37
N LEU A 53 -3.06 -9.07 12.24
CA LEU A 53 -4.03 -9.97 11.60
C LEU A 53 -3.44 -10.88 10.53
N VAL A 54 -2.14 -10.84 10.28
CA VAL A 54 -1.50 -11.75 9.33
C VAL A 54 -1.62 -13.19 9.84
N GLY A 55 -2.41 -14.01 9.14
CA GLY A 55 -2.66 -15.40 9.52
C GLY A 55 -3.68 -15.61 10.66
N ASN A 56 -4.29 -14.54 11.17
CA ASN A 56 -5.33 -14.60 12.20
C ASN A 56 -6.71 -14.30 11.59
N PRO A 57 -7.79 -14.97 12.08
CA PRO A 57 -9.13 -14.63 11.63
C PRO A 57 -9.57 -13.29 12.22
N GLY A 58 -10.11 -12.43 11.36
CA GLY A 58 -10.66 -11.12 11.75
C GLY A 58 -10.57 -10.14 10.59
N ASP A 59 -11.48 -9.20 10.56
CA ASP A 59 -11.56 -8.13 9.56
C ASP A 59 -11.43 -6.72 10.18
N GLU A 60 -11.35 -6.63 11.51
CA GLU A 60 -11.19 -5.38 12.26
C GLU A 60 -10.05 -5.46 13.26
N VAL A 61 -9.25 -4.41 13.33
CA VAL A 61 -8.27 -4.17 14.39
C VAL A 61 -8.79 -3.05 15.28
N THR A 62 -8.83 -3.30 16.59
CA THR A 62 -9.17 -2.29 17.59
C THR A 62 -7.90 -1.76 18.23
N VAL A 63 -7.63 -0.47 18.08
CA VAL A 63 -6.45 0.18 18.65
C VAL A 63 -6.88 1.12 19.76
N PRO A 64 -6.33 1.01 20.98
CA PRO A 64 -6.59 1.97 22.05
C PRO A 64 -5.89 3.29 21.74
N VAL A 65 -6.62 4.38 21.86
CA VAL A 65 -6.11 5.75 21.74
C VAL A 65 -6.19 6.41 23.11
N TRP A 66 -5.04 6.87 23.60
CA TRP A 66 -4.93 7.51 24.90
C TRP A 66 -5.01 9.03 24.75
N GLY A 67 -5.88 9.66 25.53
CA GLY A 67 -5.95 11.11 25.58
C GLY A 67 -4.81 11.70 26.40
N TYR A 68 -4.34 12.88 25.99
CA TYR A 68 -3.38 13.66 26.75
C TYR A 68 -4.00 14.15 28.06
N ILE A 69 -3.27 14.04 29.16
CA ILE A 69 -3.77 14.40 30.51
C ILE A 69 -3.66 15.91 30.81
N GLY A 70 -3.11 16.71 29.90
CA GLY A 70 -2.88 18.14 30.10
C GLY A 70 -1.46 18.45 30.61
N ASP A 71 -1.15 19.73 30.67
CA ASP A 71 0.14 20.21 31.13
C ASP A 71 0.23 20.18 32.66
N ALA A 72 1.46 20.06 33.16
CA ALA A 72 1.71 20.15 34.60
C ALA A 72 1.38 21.57 35.11
N VAL A 73 0.82 21.64 36.31
CA VAL A 73 0.52 22.90 36.98
C VAL A 73 1.45 23.15 38.14
N ASP A 74 1.69 24.43 38.45
CA ASP A 74 2.51 24.82 39.59
C ASP A 74 1.81 24.43 40.90
N LEU A 75 2.57 23.84 41.81
CA LEU A 75 2.07 23.44 43.13
C LEU A 75 2.19 24.59 44.14
N THR A 76 1.13 24.82 44.87
CA THR A 76 1.13 25.78 45.98
C THR A 76 1.24 25.01 47.30
N GLU A 77 2.10 25.46 48.19
CA GLU A 77 2.29 24.85 49.50
C GLU A 77 0.99 24.80 50.29
N GLY A 78 0.65 23.62 50.83
CA GLY A 78 -0.55 23.37 51.58
C GLY A 78 -1.81 23.10 50.76
N VAL A 79 -1.73 23.09 49.45
CA VAL A 79 -2.85 22.74 48.53
C VAL A 79 -2.64 21.34 47.95
N ALA A 80 -3.68 20.50 48.04
CA ALA A 80 -3.62 19.16 47.47
C ALA A 80 -3.56 19.25 45.95
N MET A 81 -2.66 18.47 45.33
CA MET A 81 -2.54 18.33 43.87
C MET A 81 -3.83 17.73 43.29
N THR A 82 -4.31 18.28 42.19
CA THR A 82 -5.42 17.72 41.43
C THR A 82 -4.92 16.44 40.69
N VAL A 83 -5.62 15.33 40.86
CA VAL A 83 -5.32 14.08 40.16
C VAL A 83 -6.31 13.96 39.01
N GLU A 84 -5.78 13.92 37.80
CA GLU A 84 -6.59 13.73 36.60
C GLU A 84 -6.61 12.26 36.16
N LYS A 85 -7.74 11.84 35.60
CA LYS A 85 -7.92 10.50 35.11
C LYS A 85 -7.56 10.45 33.62
N MET A 86 -6.67 9.53 33.25
CA MET A 86 -6.33 9.30 31.86
C MET A 86 -7.56 8.77 31.09
N SER A 87 -7.91 9.45 30.02
CA SER A 87 -8.99 9.00 29.12
C SER A 87 -8.46 8.03 28.06
N ALA A 88 -9.23 7.00 27.78
CA ALA A 88 -8.94 6.05 26.71
C ALA A 88 -10.16 5.95 25.80
N SER A 89 -9.95 6.03 24.52
CA SER A 89 -10.93 5.71 23.49
C SER A 89 -10.41 4.54 22.65
N THR A 90 -11.28 3.96 21.84
CA THR A 90 -10.90 2.86 20.94
C THR A 90 -11.28 3.25 19.53
N ASP A 91 -10.30 3.20 18.62
CA ASP A 91 -10.54 3.30 17.20
C ASP A 91 -10.52 1.92 16.56
N LYS A 92 -11.37 1.73 15.56
CA LYS A 92 -11.50 0.49 14.81
C LYS A 92 -11.09 0.70 13.36
N TYR A 93 -10.16 -0.11 12.92
CA TYR A 93 -9.70 -0.12 11.54
C TYR A 93 -10.15 -1.39 10.85
N LYS A 94 -10.83 -1.25 9.73
CA LYS A 94 -11.29 -2.38 8.93
C LYS A 94 -10.33 -2.67 7.80
N ILE A 95 -9.99 -3.95 7.63
CA ILE A 95 -9.16 -4.41 6.51
C ILE A 95 -9.93 -4.24 5.22
N LYS A 96 -9.25 -3.72 4.20
CA LYS A 96 -9.76 -3.61 2.83
C LYS A 96 -8.95 -4.52 1.93
N GLU A 97 -9.63 -5.25 1.07
CA GLU A 97 -8.99 -5.99 0.00
C GLU A 97 -8.83 -5.09 -1.23
N ALA A 98 -7.65 -5.08 -1.81
CA ALA A 98 -7.37 -4.41 -3.06
C ALA A 98 -6.80 -5.41 -4.06
N GLY A 99 -7.36 -5.45 -5.25
CA GLY A 99 -6.92 -6.35 -6.30
C GLY A 99 -7.07 -5.73 -7.69
N LYS A 100 -6.24 -6.18 -8.61
CA LYS A 100 -6.31 -5.85 -10.03
C LYS A 100 -5.94 -7.08 -10.84
N GLY A 101 -6.71 -7.38 -11.88
CA GLY A 101 -6.43 -8.46 -12.81
C GLY A 101 -6.06 -7.92 -14.19
N VAL A 102 -5.21 -8.65 -14.90
CA VAL A 102 -4.87 -8.43 -16.31
C VAL A 102 -5.04 -9.75 -17.04
N GLU A 103 -5.71 -9.72 -18.17
CA GLU A 103 -5.84 -10.86 -19.07
C GLU A 103 -4.93 -10.67 -20.28
N LEU A 104 -4.08 -11.64 -20.54
CA LEU A 104 -3.20 -11.67 -21.70
C LEU A 104 -3.58 -12.84 -22.58
N THR A 105 -3.79 -12.58 -23.88
CA THR A 105 -4.06 -13.63 -24.85
C THR A 105 -2.76 -14.28 -25.31
N ASP A 106 -2.83 -15.56 -25.67
CA ASP A 106 -1.70 -16.34 -26.19
C ASP A 106 -1.06 -15.67 -27.39
N SER A 107 -1.89 -15.12 -28.27
CA SER A 107 -1.41 -14.38 -29.44
C SER A 107 -0.61 -13.14 -29.05
N ALA A 108 -1.02 -12.42 -28.00
CA ALA A 108 -0.29 -11.24 -27.53
C ALA A 108 1.07 -11.61 -26.91
N VAL A 109 1.14 -12.75 -26.22
CA VAL A 109 2.38 -13.24 -25.62
C VAL A 109 3.36 -13.77 -26.68
N LEU A 110 2.85 -14.50 -27.67
CA LEU A 110 3.69 -15.14 -28.71
C LEU A 110 4.09 -14.19 -29.83
N SER A 111 3.25 -13.24 -30.21
CA SER A 111 3.50 -12.29 -31.30
C SER A 111 3.79 -10.86 -30.85
N GLY A 112 3.68 -10.56 -29.54
CA GLY A 112 3.94 -9.24 -28.98
C GLY A 112 5.41 -8.88 -29.07
N PHE A 113 5.69 -7.61 -29.38
CA PHE A 113 7.05 -7.08 -29.34
C PHE A 113 7.44 -6.77 -27.88
N GLY A 114 8.60 -7.28 -27.46
CA GLY A 114 9.12 -7.08 -26.12
C GLY A 114 8.69 -8.17 -25.13
N ASP A 115 8.48 -7.79 -23.86
CA ASP A 115 8.03 -8.67 -22.77
C ASP A 115 6.65 -8.24 -22.25
N PRO A 116 5.56 -8.75 -22.82
CA PRO A 116 4.19 -8.41 -22.38
C PRO A 116 3.91 -8.84 -20.94
N VAL A 117 4.49 -9.97 -20.50
CA VAL A 117 4.27 -10.52 -19.16
C VAL A 117 4.94 -9.66 -18.10
N GLY A 118 6.23 -9.32 -18.32
CA GLY A 118 6.95 -8.42 -17.41
C GLY A 118 6.32 -7.03 -17.34
N THR A 119 5.86 -6.50 -18.49
CA THR A 119 5.14 -5.22 -18.54
C THR A 119 3.83 -5.27 -17.75
N ALA A 120 3.06 -6.35 -17.89
CA ALA A 120 1.83 -6.55 -17.12
C ALA A 120 2.11 -6.62 -15.62
N ALA A 121 3.15 -7.34 -15.18
CA ALA A 121 3.56 -7.40 -13.78
C ALA A 121 3.95 -6.03 -13.23
N GLN A 122 4.70 -5.23 -13.99
CA GLN A 122 5.05 -3.86 -13.61
C GLN A 122 3.80 -2.97 -13.47
N GLN A 123 2.87 -3.02 -14.41
CA GLN A 123 1.63 -2.24 -14.37
C GLN A 123 0.74 -2.66 -13.20
N LEU A 124 0.66 -3.96 -12.89
CA LEU A 124 -0.06 -4.45 -11.71
C LEU A 124 0.57 -3.91 -10.42
N THR A 125 1.90 -3.98 -10.29
CA THR A 125 2.64 -3.42 -9.15
C THR A 125 2.35 -1.93 -8.98
N MET A 126 2.44 -1.15 -10.05
CA MET A 126 2.16 0.29 -10.04
C MET A 126 0.70 0.58 -9.67
N SER A 127 -0.24 -0.20 -10.18
CA SER A 127 -1.67 -0.03 -9.88
C SER A 127 -1.99 -0.27 -8.40
N ILE A 128 -1.43 -1.33 -7.81
CA ILE A 128 -1.63 -1.63 -6.38
C ILE A 128 -0.92 -0.59 -5.51
N ALA A 129 0.32 -0.22 -5.84
CA ALA A 129 1.06 0.82 -5.12
C ALA A 129 0.34 2.18 -5.14
N SER A 130 -0.17 2.58 -6.31
CA SER A 130 -0.96 3.81 -6.45
C SER A 130 -2.24 3.77 -5.62
N LYS A 131 -2.89 2.62 -5.53
CA LYS A 131 -4.08 2.46 -4.68
C LYS A 131 -3.76 2.65 -3.21
N VAL A 132 -2.67 2.04 -2.73
CA VAL A 132 -2.21 2.19 -1.33
C VAL A 132 -1.83 3.64 -1.04
N ASP A 133 -1.04 4.27 -1.90
CA ASP A 133 -0.64 5.67 -1.76
C ASP A 133 -1.85 6.62 -1.72
N ASN A 134 -2.85 6.40 -2.59
CA ASN A 134 -4.07 7.19 -2.60
C ASN A 134 -4.92 7.00 -1.34
N ASP A 135 -4.98 5.78 -0.78
CA ASP A 135 -5.70 5.52 0.46
C ASP A 135 -5.01 6.20 1.66
N ILE A 136 -3.68 6.22 1.70
CA ILE A 136 -2.91 6.95 2.73
C ILE A 136 -3.15 8.46 2.59
N LEU A 137 -3.12 9.01 1.37
CA LEU A 137 -3.40 10.42 1.12
C LEU A 137 -4.83 10.80 1.50
N ALA A 138 -5.80 9.94 1.23
CA ALA A 138 -7.19 10.16 1.63
C ALA A 138 -7.34 10.17 3.15
N ALA A 139 -6.62 9.30 3.86
CA ALA A 139 -6.59 9.30 5.32
C ALA A 139 -5.95 10.57 5.88
N LEU A 140 -4.85 11.04 5.29
CA LEU A 140 -4.20 12.31 5.66
C LEU A 140 -5.11 13.52 5.42
N GLY A 141 -5.93 13.49 4.36
CA GLY A 141 -6.91 14.54 4.09
C GLY A 141 -8.00 14.69 5.16
N GLY A 142 -8.18 13.67 6.01
CA GLY A 142 -9.06 13.69 7.18
C GLY A 142 -8.42 14.27 8.45
N ALA A 143 -7.15 14.70 8.40
CA ALA A 143 -6.46 15.27 9.55
C ALA A 143 -7.14 16.59 10.00
N THR A 144 -7.24 16.77 11.31
CA THR A 144 -7.85 17.96 11.91
C THR A 144 -6.95 19.20 11.83
N LEU A 145 -5.62 18.97 11.84
CA LEU A 145 -4.64 20.05 11.71
C LEU A 145 -4.35 20.28 10.22
N THR A 146 -4.88 21.38 9.70
CA THR A 146 -4.68 21.78 8.30
C THR A 146 -4.12 23.19 8.22
N TYR A 147 -3.21 23.41 7.28
CA TYR A 147 -2.71 24.73 6.90
C TYR A 147 -2.96 24.90 5.40
N THR A 148 -3.64 25.99 5.05
CA THR A 148 -3.95 26.31 3.65
C THR A 148 -3.31 27.65 3.33
N ASP A 149 -2.42 27.67 2.34
CA ASP A 149 -1.88 28.88 1.74
C ASP A 149 -2.49 29.07 0.35
N THR A 150 -2.83 30.30 0.01
CA THR A 150 -3.36 30.68 -1.31
C THR A 150 -2.28 31.07 -2.29
N ALA A 151 -1.04 31.23 -1.82
CA ALA A 151 0.12 31.57 -2.62
C ALA A 151 0.84 30.32 -3.13
N ALA A 152 1.71 30.52 -4.15
CA ALA A 152 2.65 29.48 -4.55
C ALA A 152 3.54 29.07 -3.36
N ILE A 153 3.99 27.81 -3.34
CA ILE A 153 4.85 27.26 -2.27
C ILE A 153 6.04 28.22 -2.07
N SER A 154 6.14 28.73 -0.83
CA SER A 154 7.22 29.63 -0.41
C SER A 154 7.91 29.10 0.84
N TYR A 155 9.15 29.56 1.07
CA TYR A 155 9.88 29.21 2.29
C TYR A 155 9.08 29.60 3.55
N ASN A 156 8.52 30.80 3.59
CA ASN A 156 7.73 31.27 4.73
C ASN A 156 6.48 30.41 4.94
N GLY A 157 5.78 30.03 3.86
CA GLY A 157 4.61 29.15 3.94
C GLY A 157 4.97 27.78 4.55
N ILE A 158 6.15 27.22 4.22
CA ILE A 158 6.61 25.97 4.81
C ILE A 158 6.92 26.16 6.31
N VAL A 159 7.59 27.25 6.69
CA VAL A 159 7.88 27.55 8.09
C VAL A 159 6.59 27.74 8.89
N ASP A 160 5.64 28.48 8.34
CA ASP A 160 4.33 28.70 8.98
C ASP A 160 3.53 27.39 9.12
N ALA A 161 3.57 26.52 8.12
CA ALA A 161 2.99 25.19 8.20
C ALA A 161 3.65 24.34 9.28
N CYS A 162 4.98 24.35 9.38
CA CYS A 162 5.73 23.64 10.41
C CYS A 162 5.43 24.16 11.83
N SER A 163 5.23 25.48 11.99
CA SER A 163 4.92 26.09 13.28
C SER A 163 3.54 25.69 13.81
N LYS A 164 2.64 25.23 12.94
CA LYS A 164 1.31 24.75 13.36
C LYS A 164 1.36 23.48 14.19
N PHE A 165 2.40 22.68 14.06
CA PHE A 165 2.53 21.47 14.88
C PHE A 165 2.80 21.76 16.36
N GLN A 166 3.28 22.97 16.70
CA GLN A 166 3.58 23.40 18.08
C GLN A 166 4.44 22.40 18.88
N GLU A 167 5.22 21.58 18.17
CA GLU A 167 6.09 20.58 18.79
C GLU A 167 7.52 21.09 18.82
N GLU A 168 8.02 21.33 20.03
CA GLU A 168 9.41 21.73 20.31
C GLU A 168 10.25 20.54 20.79
N VAL A 169 9.77 19.30 20.60
CA VAL A 169 10.47 18.11 21.08
C VAL A 169 11.55 17.71 20.10
N ASP A 170 12.76 17.57 20.61
CA ASP A 170 13.92 17.09 19.84
C ASP A 170 13.66 15.65 19.32
N GLY A 171 13.99 15.40 18.05
CA GLY A 171 13.89 14.07 17.44
C GLY A 171 12.61 13.83 16.63
N VAL A 172 11.69 14.78 16.56
CA VAL A 172 10.52 14.68 15.68
C VAL A 172 10.94 14.86 14.22
N VAL A 173 10.68 13.86 13.40
CA VAL A 173 10.94 13.89 11.95
C VAL A 173 9.70 14.37 11.23
N LYS A 174 9.83 15.45 10.46
CA LYS A 174 8.75 15.99 9.62
C LYS A 174 9.03 15.64 8.17
N TYR A 175 8.07 15.03 7.51
CA TYR A 175 8.15 14.68 6.09
C TYR A 175 7.40 15.70 5.25
N LEU A 176 8.05 16.21 4.21
CA LEU A 176 7.44 17.09 3.22
C LEU A 176 7.35 16.37 1.89
N PHE A 177 6.13 16.17 1.41
CA PHE A 177 5.86 15.59 0.10
C PHE A 177 5.46 16.69 -0.88
N ILE A 178 6.18 16.80 -1.97
CA ILE A 178 5.95 17.80 -3.02
C ILE A 178 5.68 17.04 -4.34
N SER A 179 4.62 17.42 -5.05
CA SER A 179 4.31 16.88 -6.38
C SER A 179 4.73 17.86 -7.49
#